data_803d8f70e06141632765ef1f74edb027
#
_entry.id   803d8f70e06141632765ef1f74edb027
#
_cell.length_a   1.000
_cell.length_b   1.000
_cell.length_c   1.000
_cell.angle_alpha   90.00
_cell.angle_beta   90.00
_cell.angle_gamma   90.00
#
_symmetry.space_group_name_H-M   'P 1'
#
loop_
_entity.id
_entity.type
_entity.pdbx_description
1 polymer ?
#
loop_
_entity_poly.entity_id
_entity_poly.type
_entity_poly.pdbx_seq_one_letter_code
_entity_poly.pdbx_strand_id
1 'polypeptide(L)'
;MGYREYEKKLEYYQKLYDKTYMKIFFASLGDFGHMDEFHINMSSYKLKERLVKKDKEKKLKMASSFYGKKDEILKMTQDLLVDSVEELAEYMADEEDDEPWILMGNLSNNVTGRAFLRDRSHDWKEGPLTCSRFIIAIQKNHDGERFHVTSCYPVF
;
A
#
# COMPACT_ATOMS: atom_id res chain seq x y z
N MET A 1 -5.24 -21.57 17.10
CA MET A 1 -6.65 -21.43 16.69
C MET A 1 -7.13 -22.71 16.02
N GLY A 2 -8.31 -23.19 16.38
CA GLY A 2 -8.87 -24.39 15.76
C GLY A 2 -9.41 -24.12 14.36
N TYR A 3 -9.47 -25.16 13.54
CA TYR A 3 -9.96 -25.10 12.16
C TYR A 3 -11.38 -24.54 12.07
N ARG A 4 -12.28 -24.95 13.00
CA ARG A 4 -13.66 -24.46 13.03
C ARG A 4 -13.76 -22.97 13.35
N GLU A 5 -12.90 -22.47 14.22
CA GLU A 5 -12.85 -21.03 14.51
C GLU A 5 -12.38 -20.23 13.32
N TYR A 6 -11.36 -20.73 12.63
CA TYR A 6 -10.88 -20.12 11.38
C TYR A 6 -11.99 -20.06 10.34
N GLU A 7 -12.71 -21.16 10.11
CA GLU A 7 -13.81 -21.20 9.13
C GLU A 7 -14.93 -20.21 9.45
N LYS A 8 -15.31 -20.10 10.72
CA LYS A 8 -16.33 -19.15 11.16
C LYS A 8 -15.90 -17.70 10.92
N LYS A 9 -14.65 -17.39 11.23
CA LYS A 9 -14.10 -16.06 10.99
C LYS A 9 -13.97 -15.76 9.51
N LEU A 10 -13.50 -16.72 8.74
CA LEU A 10 -13.41 -16.58 7.29
C LEU A 10 -14.79 -16.26 6.68
N GLU A 11 -15.83 -17.01 7.07
CA GLU A 11 -17.18 -16.76 6.62
C GLU A 11 -17.66 -15.35 7.01
N TYR A 12 -17.37 -14.92 8.25
CA TYR A 12 -17.72 -13.59 8.73
C TYR A 12 -17.06 -12.50 7.87
N TYR A 13 -15.75 -12.60 7.62
CA TYR A 13 -15.03 -11.59 6.85
C TYR A 13 -15.37 -11.64 5.36
N GLN A 14 -15.67 -12.81 4.79
CA GLN A 14 -16.14 -12.93 3.42
C GLN A 14 -17.47 -12.20 3.20
N LYS A 15 -18.35 -12.23 4.17
CA LYS A 15 -19.63 -11.49 4.13
C LYS A 15 -19.42 -10.00 4.36
N LEU A 16 -18.52 -9.64 5.27
CA LEU A 16 -18.26 -8.24 5.63
C LEU A 16 -17.55 -7.49 4.50
N TYR A 17 -16.49 -8.09 3.93
CA TYR A 17 -15.65 -7.44 2.92
C TYR A 17 -16.11 -7.74 1.49
N ASP A 18 -17.36 -7.44 1.20
CA ASP A 18 -17.84 -7.47 -0.18
C ASP A 18 -17.41 -6.20 -0.93
N LYS A 19 -17.60 -6.20 -2.25
CA LYS A 19 -17.19 -5.07 -3.10
C LYS A 19 -17.91 -3.77 -2.76
N THR A 20 -19.17 -3.85 -2.35
CA THR A 20 -19.95 -2.67 -1.95
C THR A 20 -19.40 -2.05 -0.68
N TYR A 21 -19.13 -2.86 0.32
CA TYR A 21 -18.50 -2.41 1.56
C TYR A 21 -17.16 -1.73 1.29
N MET A 22 -16.34 -2.33 0.45
CA MET A 22 -15.00 -1.80 0.16
C MET A 22 -15.06 -0.45 -0.55
N LYS A 23 -16.02 -0.24 -1.44
CA LYS A 23 -16.22 1.08 -2.08
C LYS A 23 -16.61 2.15 -1.06
N ILE A 24 -17.50 1.82 -0.13
CA ILE A 24 -17.90 2.74 0.96
C ILE A 24 -16.72 3.01 1.87
N PHE A 25 -15.96 1.97 2.22
CA PHE A 25 -14.77 2.08 3.05
C PHE A 25 -13.76 3.05 2.43
N PHE A 26 -13.47 2.91 1.14
CA PHE A 26 -12.52 3.80 0.46
C PHE A 26 -13.03 5.24 0.39
N ALA A 27 -14.33 5.44 0.20
CA ALA A 27 -14.91 6.79 0.20
C ALA A 27 -14.78 7.48 1.56
N SER A 28 -14.69 6.71 2.65
CA SER A 28 -14.54 7.24 4.02
C SER A 28 -13.08 7.45 4.43
N LEU A 29 -12.12 6.89 3.68
CA LEU A 29 -10.70 7.07 3.98
C LEU A 29 -10.24 8.47 3.59
N GLY A 30 -9.32 9.00 4.37
CA GLY A 30 -8.58 10.19 4.00
C GLY A 30 -7.46 9.85 3.02
N ASP A 31 -6.23 9.91 3.48
CA ASP A 31 -5.06 9.60 2.65
C ASP A 31 -4.78 8.10 2.63
N PHE A 32 -5.11 7.44 1.54
CA PHE A 32 -4.96 6.01 1.35
C PHE A 32 -3.47 5.62 1.36
N GLY A 33 -3.01 5.02 2.45
CA GLY A 33 -1.62 4.59 2.60
C GLY A 33 -0.60 5.71 2.49
N HIS A 34 -0.92 6.90 2.94
CA HIS A 34 -0.09 8.12 2.83
C HIS A 34 0.28 8.49 1.39
N MET A 35 -0.52 8.03 0.42
CA MET A 35 -0.27 8.25 -1.01
C MET A 35 -0.28 9.74 -1.35
N ASP A 36 -1.29 10.46 -0.88
CA ASP A 36 -1.45 11.88 -1.16
C ASP A 36 -0.32 12.71 -0.54
N GLU A 37 0.10 12.35 0.67
CA GLU A 37 1.17 13.03 1.38
C GLU A 37 2.55 12.78 0.76
N PHE A 38 2.83 11.52 0.35
CA PHE A 38 4.19 11.11 0.02
C PHE A 38 4.39 10.56 -1.39
N HIS A 39 3.34 10.13 -2.08
CA HIS A 39 3.49 9.24 -3.23
C HIS A 39 2.68 9.62 -4.48
N ILE A 40 2.05 10.79 -4.52
CA ILE A 40 1.32 11.26 -5.71
C ILE A 40 1.96 12.53 -6.25
N ASN A 41 2.41 12.47 -7.51
CA ASN A 41 2.96 13.59 -8.26
C ASN A 41 4.05 14.37 -7.49
N MET A 42 4.87 13.66 -6.75
CA MET A 42 5.97 14.27 -5.99
C MET A 42 7.11 14.66 -6.92
N SER A 43 7.66 15.85 -6.71
CA SER A 43 8.86 16.30 -7.44
C SER A 43 10.08 15.46 -7.08
N SER A 44 11.04 15.39 -7.99
CA SER A 44 12.33 14.73 -7.71
C SER A 44 13.00 15.30 -6.48
N TYR A 45 12.91 16.62 -6.29
CA TYR A 45 13.45 17.29 -5.11
C TYR A 45 12.83 16.76 -3.81
N LYS A 46 11.49 16.64 -3.77
CA LYS A 46 10.79 16.14 -2.58
C LYS A 46 11.15 14.69 -2.27
N LEU A 47 11.28 13.84 -3.30
CA LEU A 47 11.69 12.46 -3.11
C LEU A 47 13.10 12.35 -2.55
N LYS A 48 14.03 13.11 -3.09
CA LYS A 48 15.41 13.18 -2.59
C LYS A 48 15.47 13.73 -1.16
N GLU A 49 14.68 14.76 -0.87
CA GLU A 49 14.60 15.34 0.48
C GLU A 49 14.14 14.32 1.51
N ARG A 50 13.18 13.48 1.17
CA ARG A 50 12.73 12.39 2.05
C ARG A 50 13.85 11.42 2.38
N LEU A 51 14.68 11.07 1.40
CA LEU A 51 15.83 10.20 1.64
C LEU A 51 16.83 10.84 2.60
N VAL A 52 17.09 12.14 2.44
CA VAL A 52 18.01 12.88 3.33
C VAL A 52 17.46 13.00 4.74
N LYS A 53 16.20 13.41 4.91
CA LYS A 53 15.60 13.63 6.23
C LYS A 53 15.52 12.35 7.06
N LYS A 54 15.21 11.24 6.43
CA LYS A 54 15.08 9.95 7.12
C LYS A 54 16.45 9.33 7.48
N ASP A 55 17.53 9.92 6.99
CA ASP A 55 18.88 9.47 7.25
C ASP A 55 19.28 9.51 8.72
N LYS A 56 18.76 10.49 9.46
CA LYS A 56 19.15 10.70 10.86
C LYS A 56 18.47 9.73 11.83
N GLU A 57 17.29 9.20 11.47
CA GLU A 57 16.47 8.36 12.36
C GLU A 57 16.27 6.94 11.85
N LYS A 58 15.86 6.81 10.60
CA LYS A 58 15.65 5.53 9.92
C LYS A 58 16.15 5.65 8.51
N LYS A 59 17.02 4.74 8.10
CA LYS A 59 17.54 4.72 6.72
C LYS A 59 16.44 4.33 5.74
N LEU A 60 15.76 5.32 5.17
CA LEU A 60 14.83 5.11 4.07
C LEU A 60 15.63 4.69 2.84
N LYS A 61 15.37 3.50 2.32
CA LYS A 61 16.13 2.94 1.19
C LYS A 61 15.63 3.43 -0.15
N MET A 62 14.36 3.80 -0.24
CA MET A 62 13.72 4.21 -1.47
C MET A 62 12.68 5.30 -1.19
N ALA A 63 12.58 6.27 -2.08
CA ALA A 63 11.49 7.23 -2.11
C ALA A 63 10.88 7.20 -3.52
N SER A 64 9.58 6.96 -3.62
CA SER A 64 8.90 6.78 -4.89
C SER A 64 7.58 7.53 -4.96
N SER A 65 7.12 7.80 -6.17
CA SER A 65 5.85 8.48 -6.42
C SER A 65 5.17 7.95 -7.67
N PHE A 66 3.84 7.92 -7.62
CA PHE A 66 2.99 7.78 -8.80
C PHE A 66 2.89 9.12 -9.52
N TYR A 67 2.73 9.07 -10.84
CA TYR A 67 2.49 10.25 -11.69
C TYR A 67 1.30 10.00 -12.60
N GLY A 68 0.40 10.97 -12.65
CA GLY A 68 -0.83 10.91 -13.42
C GLY A 68 -1.94 11.69 -12.72
N LYS A 69 -3.17 11.49 -13.18
CA LYS A 69 -4.33 12.07 -12.52
C LYS A 69 -4.59 11.38 -11.20
N LYS A 70 -4.83 12.15 -10.16
CA LYS A 70 -5.04 11.62 -8.80
C LYS A 70 -6.17 10.60 -8.74
N ASP A 71 -7.30 10.86 -9.40
CA ASP A 71 -8.44 9.95 -9.43
C ASP A 71 -8.13 8.63 -10.14
N GLU A 72 -7.33 8.65 -11.19
CA GLU A 72 -6.87 7.43 -11.87
C GLU A 72 -5.90 6.61 -11.00
N ILE A 73 -5.00 7.28 -10.29
CA ILE A 73 -4.08 6.64 -9.36
C ILE A 73 -4.86 5.97 -8.22
N LEU A 74 -5.81 6.69 -7.62
CA LEU A 74 -6.64 6.15 -6.55
C LEU A 74 -7.48 4.97 -7.04
N LYS A 75 -8.10 5.09 -8.21
CA LYS A 75 -8.89 4.01 -8.79
C LYS A 75 -8.04 2.75 -9.01
N MET A 76 -6.86 2.89 -9.60
CA MET A 76 -5.95 1.77 -9.84
C MET A 76 -5.60 1.03 -8.55
N THR A 77 -5.22 1.76 -7.51
CA THR A 77 -4.79 1.18 -6.24
C THR A 77 -5.96 0.57 -5.47
N GLN A 78 -7.10 1.24 -5.45
CA GLN A 78 -8.29 0.75 -4.76
C GLN A 78 -8.90 -0.46 -5.46
N ASP A 79 -8.90 -0.48 -6.79
CA ASP A 79 -9.40 -1.63 -7.57
C ASP A 79 -8.62 -2.91 -7.25
N LEU A 80 -7.30 -2.83 -7.06
CA LEU A 80 -6.51 -3.99 -6.66
C LEU A 80 -7.01 -4.59 -5.34
N LEU A 81 -7.26 -3.75 -4.36
CA LEU A 81 -7.74 -4.21 -3.05
C LEU A 81 -9.18 -4.75 -3.14
N VAL A 82 -10.04 -4.09 -3.91
CA VAL A 82 -11.42 -4.57 -4.15
C VAL A 82 -11.39 -5.95 -4.82
N ASP A 83 -10.50 -6.16 -5.77
CA ASP A 83 -10.36 -7.46 -6.44
C ASP A 83 -9.73 -8.54 -5.55
N SER A 84 -9.14 -8.14 -4.43
CA SER A 84 -8.44 -9.03 -3.49
C SER A 84 -9.22 -9.26 -2.20
N VAL A 85 -10.54 -9.04 -2.20
CA VAL A 85 -11.35 -9.14 -0.96
C VAL A 85 -11.39 -10.57 -0.39
N GLU A 86 -11.27 -11.60 -1.21
CA GLU A 86 -11.21 -12.98 -0.73
C GLU A 86 -9.94 -13.22 0.08
N GLU A 87 -8.80 -12.79 -0.44
CA GLU A 87 -7.51 -12.90 0.24
C GLU A 87 -7.47 -12.01 1.50
N LEU A 88 -8.11 -10.85 1.45
CA LEU A 88 -8.25 -9.99 2.62
C LEU A 88 -9.02 -10.71 3.74
N ALA A 89 -10.11 -11.39 3.39
CA ALA A 89 -10.89 -12.15 4.36
C ALA A 89 -10.06 -13.28 4.99
N GLU A 90 -9.26 -13.98 4.19
CA GLU A 90 -8.35 -15.02 4.68
C GLU A 90 -7.31 -14.45 5.65
N TYR A 91 -6.71 -13.32 5.28
CA TYR A 91 -5.75 -12.63 6.14
C TYR A 91 -6.37 -12.23 7.49
N MET A 92 -7.55 -11.63 7.45
CA MET A 92 -8.22 -11.18 8.67
C MET A 92 -8.69 -12.35 9.54
N ALA A 93 -9.06 -13.49 8.94
CA ALA A 93 -9.52 -14.66 9.66
C ALA A 93 -8.39 -15.40 10.39
N ASP A 94 -7.15 -15.28 9.94
CA ASP A 94 -6.00 -15.95 10.54
C ASP A 94 -5.47 -15.13 11.73
N GLU A 95 -5.89 -15.49 12.93
CA GLU A 95 -5.48 -14.80 14.16
C GLU A 95 -3.99 -14.92 14.47
N GLU A 96 -3.34 -15.94 13.96
CA GLU A 96 -1.91 -16.15 14.20
C GLU A 96 -1.03 -15.28 13.30
N ASP A 97 -1.58 -14.78 12.18
CA ASP A 97 -0.88 -13.88 11.28
C ASP A 97 -1.07 -12.43 11.71
N ASP A 98 -0.05 -11.87 12.34
CA ASP A 98 0.00 -10.46 12.75
C ASP A 98 0.95 -9.62 11.88
N GLU A 99 1.56 -10.24 10.87
CA GLU A 99 2.45 -9.55 9.93
C GLU A 99 1.66 -8.67 8.95
N PRO A 100 2.30 -7.63 8.39
CA PRO A 100 1.67 -6.86 7.31
C PRO A 100 1.39 -7.73 6.09
N TRP A 101 0.25 -7.53 5.47
CA TRP A 101 -0.11 -8.18 4.21
C TRP A 101 0.21 -7.24 3.05
N ILE A 102 1.04 -7.72 2.12
CA ILE A 102 1.52 -6.92 1.00
C ILE A 102 0.85 -7.42 -0.29
N LEU A 103 0.08 -6.53 -0.93
CA LEU A 103 -0.45 -6.74 -2.26
C LEU A 103 0.47 -6.08 -3.29
N MET A 104 0.63 -6.72 -4.43
CA MET A 104 1.41 -6.17 -5.54
C MET A 104 0.57 -6.17 -6.80
N GLY A 105 0.57 -5.04 -7.50
CA GLY A 105 -0.13 -4.87 -8.77
C GLY A 105 0.76 -4.22 -9.83
N ASN A 106 0.29 -4.23 -11.06
CA ASN A 106 0.95 -3.56 -12.18
C ASN A 106 0.39 -2.15 -12.36
N LEU A 107 1.24 -1.21 -12.76
CA LEU A 107 0.78 0.13 -13.08
C LEU A 107 -0.13 0.09 -14.31
N SER A 108 -1.23 0.85 -14.26
CA SER A 108 -2.12 1.01 -15.41
C SER A 108 -1.47 1.91 -16.50
N ASN A 109 -2.02 1.88 -17.70
CA ASN A 109 -1.44 2.62 -18.85
C ASN A 109 -1.34 4.13 -18.64
N ASN A 110 -2.21 4.70 -17.80
CA ASN A 110 -2.27 6.15 -17.57
C ASN A 110 -1.49 6.60 -16.33
N VAL A 111 -0.83 5.66 -15.65
CA VAL A 111 -0.09 5.95 -14.41
C VAL A 111 1.35 5.48 -14.58
N THR A 112 2.29 6.36 -14.28
CA THR A 112 3.71 6.02 -14.23
C THR A 112 4.21 6.08 -12.80
N GLY A 113 5.38 5.51 -12.55
CA GLY A 113 6.03 5.55 -11.25
C GLY A 113 7.51 5.81 -11.39
N ARG A 114 8.05 6.58 -10.48
CA ARG A 114 9.49 6.85 -10.40
C ARG A 114 9.98 6.70 -8.97
N ALA A 115 11.25 6.31 -8.85
CA ALA A 115 11.85 6.15 -7.54
C ALA A 115 13.30 6.63 -7.55
N PHE A 116 13.74 7.06 -6.37
CA PHE A 116 15.16 7.27 -6.07
C PHE A 116 15.58 6.27 -5.01
N LEU A 117 16.72 5.64 -5.23
CA LEU A 117 17.32 4.70 -4.28
C LEU A 117 18.47 5.37 -3.54
N ARG A 118 18.71 4.94 -2.31
CA ARG A 118 19.90 5.30 -1.58
C ARG A 118 21.06 4.46 -2.08
N ASP A 119 22.16 5.11 -2.43
CA ASP A 119 23.41 4.43 -2.73
C ASP A 119 24.07 3.94 -1.41
N ARG A 120 24.41 2.67 -1.37
CA ARG A 120 25.00 2.01 -0.20
C ARG A 120 26.35 2.58 0.21
N SER A 121 27.14 3.08 -0.75
CA SER A 121 28.51 3.50 -0.51
C SER A 121 28.64 4.95 -0.04
N HIS A 122 27.70 5.85 -0.41
CA HIS A 122 27.88 7.29 -0.23
C HIS A 122 26.65 8.02 0.31
N ASP A 123 25.60 7.31 0.71
CA ASP A 123 24.30 7.91 1.05
C ASP A 123 23.69 8.75 -0.09
N TRP A 124 24.13 8.51 -1.31
CA TRP A 124 23.62 9.17 -2.49
C TRP A 124 22.34 8.50 -3.00
N LYS A 125 21.56 9.27 -3.74
CA LYS A 125 20.33 8.81 -4.36
C LYS A 125 20.62 8.43 -5.79
N GLU A 126 20.33 7.19 -6.12
CA GLU A 126 20.34 6.71 -7.48
C GLU A 126 18.93 6.90 -8.07
N GLY A 127 18.86 7.41 -9.30
CA GLY A 127 17.60 7.60 -10.00
C GLY A 127 17.55 8.92 -10.75
N PRO A 128 16.40 9.26 -11.41
CA PRO A 128 15.11 8.58 -11.28
C PRO A 128 15.08 7.23 -11.99
N LEU A 129 14.55 6.23 -11.33
CA LEU A 129 14.34 4.89 -11.88
C LEU A 129 12.85 4.69 -12.17
N THR A 130 12.53 4.02 -13.26
CA THR A 130 11.15 3.74 -13.65
C THR A 130 10.60 2.56 -12.86
N CYS A 131 9.44 2.75 -12.24
CA CYS A 131 8.71 1.68 -11.57
C CYS A 131 7.69 1.07 -12.55
N SER A 132 7.46 -0.23 -12.45
CA SER A 132 6.49 -0.95 -13.28
C SER A 132 5.33 -1.52 -12.48
N ARG A 133 5.47 -1.58 -11.17
CA ARG A 133 4.50 -2.18 -10.24
C ARG A 133 4.25 -1.23 -9.08
N PHE A 134 3.27 -1.60 -8.24
CA PHE A 134 3.04 -0.90 -6.98
C PHE A 134 2.67 -1.90 -5.89
N ILE A 135 2.79 -1.49 -4.65
CA ILE A 135 2.34 -2.29 -3.50
C ILE A 135 1.29 -1.54 -2.70
N ILE A 136 0.45 -2.32 -2.02
CA ILE A 136 -0.43 -1.86 -0.95
C ILE A 136 -0.07 -2.67 0.28
N ALA A 137 0.33 -2.01 1.35
CA ALA A 137 0.65 -2.66 2.62
C ALA A 137 -0.53 -2.48 3.57
N ILE A 138 -1.01 -3.59 4.12
CA ILE A 138 -2.19 -3.64 4.98
C ILE A 138 -1.79 -4.25 6.31
N GLN A 139 -2.30 -3.68 7.39
CA GLN A 139 -2.05 -4.15 8.74
C GLN A 139 -3.35 -4.28 9.52
N LYS A 140 -3.50 -5.35 10.27
CA LYS A 140 -4.58 -5.49 11.24
C LYS A 140 -4.44 -4.44 12.32
N ASN A 141 -5.57 -3.89 12.77
CA ASN A 141 -5.60 -3.03 13.95
C ASN A 141 -5.36 -3.86 15.22
N HIS A 142 -5.10 -3.20 16.33
CA HIS A 142 -4.81 -3.87 17.61
C HIS A 142 -5.92 -4.80 18.09
N ASP A 143 -7.18 -4.49 17.75
CA ASP A 143 -8.31 -5.34 18.11
C ASP A 143 -8.41 -6.61 17.23
N GLY A 144 -7.66 -6.68 16.13
CA GLY A 144 -7.70 -7.80 15.20
C GLY A 144 -8.99 -7.90 14.37
N GLU A 145 -9.90 -6.94 14.52
CA GLU A 145 -11.21 -6.95 13.85
C GLU A 145 -11.26 -6.06 12.62
N ARG A 146 -10.39 -5.08 12.56
CA ARG A 146 -10.32 -4.10 11.46
C ARG A 146 -8.91 -4.08 10.87
N PHE A 147 -8.79 -3.45 9.73
CA PHE A 147 -7.50 -3.23 9.08
C PHE A 147 -7.35 -1.78 8.66
N HIS A 148 -6.13 -1.40 8.36
CA HIS A 148 -5.83 -0.11 7.74
C HIS A 148 -4.75 -0.29 6.68
N VAL A 149 -4.72 0.63 5.73
CA VAL A 149 -3.66 0.70 4.72
C VAL A 149 -2.52 1.53 5.29
N THR A 150 -1.38 0.91 5.51
CA THR A 150 -0.22 1.59 6.09
C THR A 150 0.58 2.36 5.06
N SER A 151 0.67 1.84 3.84
CA SER A 151 1.39 2.51 2.75
C SER A 151 0.92 1.98 1.39
N CYS A 152 1.09 2.82 0.37
CA CYS A 152 0.81 2.47 -1.02
C CYS A 152 1.76 3.28 -1.89
N TYR A 153 2.64 2.60 -2.65
CA TYR A 153 3.66 3.28 -3.43
C TYR A 153 4.15 2.41 -4.60
N PRO A 154 4.68 3.05 -5.65
CA PRO A 154 5.22 2.30 -6.78
C PRO A 154 6.57 1.65 -6.45
N VAL A 155 6.85 0.53 -7.10
CA VAL A 155 8.09 -0.26 -6.95
C VAL A 155 8.55 -0.77 -8.32
N PHE A 156 9.74 -1.33 -8.34
CA PHE A 156 10.32 -1.91 -9.56
C PHE A 156 9.69 -3.23 -9.97
#